data_e15ed0d4b8eb759b262926f5b89271b1
#
_entry.id   e15ed0d4b8eb759b262926f5b89271b1
#
_cell.length_a   1.000
_cell.length_b   1.000
_cell.length_c   1.000
_cell.angle_alpha   90.00
_cell.angle_beta   90.00
_cell.angle_gamma   90.00
#
_symmetry.space_group_name_H-M   'P 1'
#
loop_
_entity.id
_entity.type
_entity.pdbx_description
1 polymer ?
#
loop_
_entity_poly.entity_id
_entity_poly.type
_entity_poly.pdbx_seq_one_letter_code
_entity_poly.pdbx_strand_id
1 'polypeptide(L)'
;MEQFEALWSFQTEDLQAEAIADSLKRSPTRLKVEKTVELIKDRQKQYKQIEDDILAMADRKDILCQAVENAKAQLTSLEHQFENNPPQSQEDVKALLSEVSKFRENIRQYEVEIGRIARESTVQGKQQMTVRREAAAAKKTFDELKAKYEEESRELKAKLEKQRAIAKGLESSVPPELLEEYMTIKRHISPPVVRLRFGQCSGCNTSLPSATLAKIKNGSLVECETCGRTIIQ
;
A
#
# COMPACT_ATOMS: atom_id res chain seq x y z
N MET A 1 -20.19 29.52 37.65
CA MET A 1 -18.72 29.35 37.49
C MET A 1 -18.31 27.87 37.55
N GLU A 2 -18.81 27.11 38.52
CA GLU A 2 -18.49 25.67 38.65
C GLU A 2 -18.77 24.83 37.38
N GLN A 3 -19.89 25.12 36.68
CA GLN A 3 -20.28 24.40 35.47
C GLN A 3 -19.30 24.57 34.30
N PHE A 4 -18.67 25.73 34.19
CA PHE A 4 -17.70 26.03 33.13
C PHE A 4 -16.34 25.42 33.44
N GLU A 5 -15.98 25.31 34.71
CA GLU A 5 -14.76 24.59 35.11
C GLU A 5 -14.95 23.08 34.93
N ALA A 6 -16.17 22.55 35.15
CA ALA A 6 -16.48 21.14 34.84
C ALA A 6 -16.35 20.87 33.34
N LEU A 7 -16.92 21.74 32.50
CA LEU A 7 -16.79 21.65 31.03
C LEU A 7 -15.33 21.78 30.58
N TRP A 8 -14.57 22.68 31.17
CA TRP A 8 -13.15 22.84 30.86
C TRP A 8 -12.33 21.60 31.23
N SER A 9 -12.60 21.05 32.41
CA SER A 9 -11.94 19.83 32.87
C SER A 9 -12.26 18.65 31.97
N PHE A 10 -13.55 18.48 31.61
CA PHE A 10 -13.98 17.48 30.65
C PHE A 10 -13.27 17.64 29.31
N GLN A 11 -13.28 18.85 28.71
CA GLN A 11 -12.59 19.13 27.45
C GLN A 11 -11.11 18.77 27.51
N THR A 12 -10.44 19.10 28.62
CA THR A 12 -8.99 18.85 28.77
C THR A 12 -8.69 17.35 28.62
N GLU A 13 -9.45 16.51 29.31
CA GLU A 13 -9.28 15.07 29.28
C GLU A 13 -9.75 14.44 27.97
N ASP A 14 -10.83 14.97 27.37
CA ASP A 14 -11.35 14.54 26.07
C ASP A 14 -10.37 14.83 24.95
N LEU A 15 -9.76 16.01 24.93
CA LEU A 15 -8.72 16.38 23.95
C LEU A 15 -7.42 15.58 24.13
N GLN A 16 -7.07 15.21 25.36
CA GLN A 16 -5.94 14.30 25.59
C GLN A 16 -6.25 12.90 25.04
N ALA A 17 -7.46 12.39 25.23
CA ALA A 17 -7.88 11.12 24.65
C ALA A 17 -7.81 11.16 23.12
N GLU A 18 -8.24 12.26 22.52
CA GLU A 18 -8.18 12.48 21.06
C GLU A 18 -6.73 12.51 20.53
N ALA A 19 -5.85 13.21 21.23
CA ALA A 19 -4.42 13.26 20.88
C ALA A 19 -3.76 11.87 20.94
N ILE A 20 -4.11 11.04 21.94
CA ILE A 20 -3.64 9.64 22.03
C ILE A 20 -4.21 8.82 20.86
N ALA A 21 -5.50 8.97 20.54
CA ALA A 21 -6.13 8.27 19.43
C ALA A 21 -5.49 8.64 18.07
N ASP A 22 -5.17 9.91 17.89
CA ASP A 22 -4.48 10.39 16.68
C ASP A 22 -3.02 9.90 16.61
N SER A 23 -2.32 9.84 17.73
CA SER A 23 -0.98 9.24 17.79
C SER A 23 -1.01 7.76 17.38
N LEU A 24 -2.05 7.02 17.77
CA LEU A 24 -2.24 5.63 17.35
C LEU A 24 -2.47 5.51 15.85
N LYS A 25 -3.29 6.40 15.26
CA LYS A 25 -3.58 6.39 13.81
C LYS A 25 -2.36 6.78 12.98
N ARG A 26 -1.56 7.72 13.46
CA ARG A 26 -0.39 8.30 12.75
C ARG A 26 0.94 7.68 13.15
N SER A 27 0.92 6.50 13.82
CA SER A 27 2.15 5.83 14.24
C SER A 27 3.13 5.64 13.07
N PRO A 28 4.37 6.11 13.18
CA PRO A 28 5.40 5.88 12.16
C PRO A 28 5.67 4.39 11.92
N THR A 29 5.56 3.58 12.97
CA THR A 29 5.73 2.12 12.88
C THR A 29 4.61 1.49 12.05
N ARG A 30 3.37 1.93 12.21
CA ARG A 30 2.24 1.52 11.38
C ARG A 30 2.49 1.80 9.90
N LEU A 31 2.92 3.01 9.57
CA LEU A 31 3.21 3.40 8.18
C LEU A 31 4.33 2.54 7.57
N LYS A 32 5.34 2.15 8.36
CA LYS A 32 6.40 1.24 7.92
C LYS A 32 5.84 -0.17 7.67
N VAL A 33 4.97 -0.67 8.54
CA VAL A 33 4.28 -1.96 8.35
C VAL A 33 3.48 -1.96 7.04
N GLU A 34 2.68 -0.93 6.80
CA GLU A 34 1.87 -0.79 5.57
C GLU A 34 2.75 -0.79 4.32
N LYS A 35 3.83 0.00 4.29
CA LYS A 35 4.79 0.01 3.17
C LYS A 35 5.46 -1.34 2.95
N THR A 36 5.78 -2.06 4.03
CA THR A 36 6.40 -3.38 3.91
C THR A 36 5.41 -4.41 3.37
N VAL A 37 4.12 -4.32 3.71
CA VAL A 37 3.07 -5.16 3.12
C VAL A 37 2.94 -4.91 1.61
N GLU A 38 2.98 -3.65 1.18
CA GLU A 38 2.95 -3.28 -0.24
C GLU A 38 4.16 -3.86 -0.99
N LEU A 39 5.34 -3.74 -0.40
CA LEU A 39 6.57 -4.33 -0.97
C LEU A 39 6.46 -5.84 -1.13
N ILE A 40 5.96 -6.56 -0.12
CA ILE A 40 5.76 -8.01 -0.18
C ILE A 40 4.81 -8.37 -1.32
N LYS A 41 3.67 -7.68 -1.44
CA LYS A 41 2.70 -7.90 -2.53
C LYS A 41 3.32 -7.67 -3.91
N ASP A 42 4.11 -6.61 -4.05
CA ASP A 42 4.81 -6.31 -5.30
C ASP A 42 5.80 -7.42 -5.67
N ARG A 43 6.63 -7.88 -4.71
CA ARG A 43 7.56 -8.98 -4.94
C ARG A 43 6.86 -10.31 -5.26
N GLN A 44 5.72 -10.58 -4.63
CA GLN A 44 4.90 -11.76 -4.95
C GLN A 44 4.35 -11.70 -6.38
N LYS A 45 3.87 -10.53 -6.81
CA LYS A 45 3.39 -10.33 -8.19
C LYS A 45 4.52 -10.51 -9.20
N GLN A 46 5.69 -9.92 -8.95
CA GLN A 46 6.88 -10.06 -9.80
C GLN A 46 7.34 -11.52 -9.89
N TYR A 47 7.38 -12.23 -8.77
CA TYR A 47 7.73 -13.64 -8.73
C TYR A 47 6.81 -14.48 -9.63
N LYS A 48 5.50 -14.28 -9.50
CA LYS A 48 4.52 -14.99 -10.30
C LYS A 48 4.66 -14.68 -11.79
N GLN A 49 4.86 -13.42 -12.15
CA GLN A 49 5.07 -13.04 -13.55
C GLN A 49 6.31 -13.73 -14.15
N ILE A 50 7.43 -13.74 -13.43
CA ILE A 50 8.64 -14.42 -13.88
C ILE A 50 8.41 -15.94 -14.01
N GLU A 51 7.66 -16.54 -13.12
CA GLU A 51 7.29 -17.96 -13.18
C GLU A 51 6.46 -18.27 -14.43
N ASP A 52 5.44 -17.47 -14.72
CA ASP A 52 4.61 -17.59 -15.91
C ASP A 52 5.43 -17.40 -17.20
N ASP A 53 6.36 -16.42 -17.22
CA ASP A 53 7.26 -16.19 -18.35
C ASP A 53 8.21 -17.38 -18.59
N ILE A 54 8.76 -17.98 -17.54
CA ILE A 54 9.61 -19.17 -17.64
C ILE A 54 8.83 -20.37 -18.18
N LEU A 55 7.60 -20.57 -17.74
CA LEU A 55 6.73 -21.63 -18.25
C LEU A 55 6.44 -21.43 -19.74
N ALA A 56 6.07 -20.21 -20.15
CA ALA A 56 5.83 -19.90 -21.57
C ALA A 56 7.10 -20.11 -22.44
N MET A 57 8.27 -19.80 -21.90
CA MET A 57 9.55 -20.08 -22.57
C MET A 57 9.81 -21.59 -22.70
N ALA A 58 9.47 -22.39 -21.69
CA ALA A 58 9.61 -23.86 -21.74
C ALA A 58 8.70 -24.44 -22.82
N ASP A 59 7.43 -24.08 -22.83
CA ASP A 59 6.46 -24.53 -23.84
C ASP A 59 6.91 -24.15 -25.26
N ARG A 60 7.38 -22.91 -25.46
CA ARG A 60 7.89 -22.45 -26.75
C ARG A 60 9.12 -23.23 -27.19
N LYS A 61 10.03 -23.52 -26.27
CA LYS A 61 11.22 -24.33 -26.55
C LYS A 61 10.83 -25.74 -27.00
N ASP A 62 9.88 -26.39 -26.33
CA ASP A 62 9.42 -27.73 -26.64
C ASP A 62 8.79 -27.80 -28.04
N ILE A 63 7.97 -26.81 -28.40
CA ILE A 63 7.40 -26.67 -29.75
C ILE A 63 8.50 -26.56 -30.81
N LEU A 64 9.54 -25.74 -30.54
CA LEU A 64 10.65 -25.58 -31.48
C LEU A 64 11.53 -26.85 -31.61
N CYS A 65 11.76 -27.55 -30.50
CA CYS A 65 12.46 -28.82 -30.51
C CYS A 65 11.70 -29.85 -31.38
N GLN A 66 10.39 -29.96 -31.21
CA GLN A 66 9.56 -30.82 -32.05
C GLN A 66 9.61 -30.43 -33.52
N ALA A 67 9.61 -29.13 -33.82
CA ALA A 67 9.71 -28.64 -35.22
C ALA A 67 11.08 -29.00 -35.84
N VAL A 68 12.17 -28.95 -35.07
CA VAL A 68 13.52 -29.39 -35.48
C VAL A 68 13.50 -30.88 -35.80
N GLU A 69 12.97 -31.73 -34.92
CA GLU A 69 12.88 -33.17 -35.13
C GLU A 69 12.07 -33.52 -36.37
N ASN A 70 10.92 -32.87 -36.56
CA ASN A 70 10.09 -33.05 -37.76
C ASN A 70 10.82 -32.65 -39.05
N ALA A 71 11.52 -31.49 -39.04
CA ALA A 71 12.29 -31.04 -40.19
C ALA A 71 13.47 -31.96 -40.51
N LYS A 72 14.14 -32.53 -39.52
CA LYS A 72 15.19 -33.53 -39.69
C LYS A 72 14.65 -34.83 -40.28
N ALA A 73 13.49 -35.30 -39.79
CA ALA A 73 12.82 -36.49 -40.36
C ALA A 73 12.42 -36.29 -41.83
N GLN A 74 11.97 -35.08 -42.20
CA GLN A 74 11.67 -34.76 -43.63
C GLN A 74 12.94 -34.79 -44.50
N LEU A 75 14.07 -34.23 -44.00
CA LEU A 75 15.32 -34.32 -44.72
C LEU A 75 15.76 -35.76 -44.94
N THR A 76 15.70 -36.60 -43.91
CA THR A 76 16.01 -38.04 -44.05
C THR A 76 15.10 -38.74 -45.06
N SER A 77 13.80 -38.40 -45.07
CA SER A 77 12.88 -38.92 -46.06
C SER A 77 13.23 -38.51 -47.50
N LEU A 78 13.65 -37.23 -47.68
CA LEU A 78 14.09 -36.73 -48.97
C LEU A 78 15.41 -37.41 -49.42
N GLU A 79 16.32 -37.67 -48.52
CA GLU A 79 17.54 -38.44 -48.77
C GLU A 79 17.23 -39.84 -49.27
N HIS A 80 16.34 -40.58 -48.57
CA HIS A 80 15.89 -41.90 -49.02
C HIS A 80 15.14 -41.89 -50.38
N GLN A 81 14.34 -40.86 -50.62
CA GLN A 81 13.69 -40.69 -51.92
C GLN A 81 14.70 -40.48 -53.06
N PHE A 82 15.70 -39.64 -52.80
CA PHE A 82 16.80 -39.43 -53.77
C PHE A 82 17.59 -40.69 -54.05
N GLU A 83 17.89 -41.50 -53.03
CA GLU A 83 18.64 -42.76 -53.21
C GLU A 83 17.85 -43.81 -54.01
N ASN A 84 16.55 -43.95 -53.74
CA ASN A 84 15.71 -44.95 -54.37
C ASN A 84 15.11 -44.53 -55.71
N ASN A 85 14.91 -43.25 -55.95
CA ASN A 85 14.35 -42.69 -57.17
C ASN A 85 15.00 -41.34 -57.49
N PRO A 86 16.20 -41.36 -58.06
CA PRO A 86 16.95 -40.14 -58.37
C PRO A 86 16.23 -39.27 -59.41
N PRO A 87 16.22 -37.95 -59.27
CA PRO A 87 15.57 -37.03 -60.22
C PRO A 87 16.16 -37.13 -61.60
N GLN A 88 15.28 -37.18 -62.62
CA GLN A 88 15.71 -37.37 -64.00
C GLN A 88 15.76 -36.07 -64.81
N SER A 89 15.20 -34.99 -64.31
CA SER A 89 15.26 -33.68 -64.95
C SER A 89 16.03 -32.66 -64.13
N GLN A 90 16.56 -31.64 -64.81
CA GLN A 90 17.23 -30.52 -64.17
C GLN A 90 16.24 -29.69 -63.26
N GLU A 91 14.98 -29.67 -63.60
CA GLU A 91 13.90 -29.00 -62.86
C GLU A 91 13.65 -29.72 -61.54
N ASP A 92 13.57 -31.05 -61.53
CA ASP A 92 13.38 -31.88 -60.32
C ASP A 92 14.54 -31.74 -59.37
N VAL A 93 15.79 -31.67 -59.91
CA VAL A 93 16.98 -31.40 -59.03
C VAL A 93 16.91 -30.06 -58.41
N LYS A 94 16.51 -29.01 -59.12
CA LYS A 94 16.36 -27.66 -58.56
C LYS A 94 15.27 -27.60 -57.49
N ALA A 95 14.14 -28.26 -57.71
CA ALA A 95 13.04 -28.35 -56.76
C ALA A 95 13.50 -29.04 -55.46
N LEU A 96 14.17 -30.19 -55.57
CA LEU A 96 14.73 -30.91 -54.42
C LEU A 96 15.73 -30.07 -53.62
N LEU A 97 16.69 -29.43 -54.31
CA LEU A 97 17.67 -28.55 -53.66
C LEU A 97 17.00 -27.37 -52.94
N SER A 98 15.94 -26.83 -53.53
CA SER A 98 15.18 -25.73 -52.88
C SER A 98 14.52 -26.22 -51.62
N GLU A 99 13.90 -27.43 -51.66
CA GLU A 99 13.25 -28.02 -50.47
C GLU A 99 14.21 -28.37 -49.36
N VAL A 100 15.32 -29.03 -49.67
CA VAL A 100 16.41 -29.30 -48.72
C VAL A 100 16.96 -28.00 -48.13
N SER A 101 17.16 -26.95 -48.93
CA SER A 101 17.64 -25.66 -48.45
C SER A 101 16.66 -25.00 -47.46
N LYS A 102 15.33 -25.10 -47.71
CA LYS A 102 14.27 -24.59 -46.83
C LYS A 102 14.32 -25.32 -45.49
N PHE A 103 14.38 -26.65 -45.45
CA PHE A 103 14.42 -27.42 -44.21
C PHE A 103 15.68 -27.09 -43.40
N ARG A 104 16.84 -27.02 -44.06
CA ARG A 104 18.10 -26.65 -43.38
C ARG A 104 18.05 -25.27 -42.78
N GLU A 105 17.50 -24.28 -43.50
CA GLU A 105 17.36 -22.91 -42.96
C GLU A 105 16.39 -22.84 -41.80
N ASN A 106 15.25 -23.56 -41.88
CA ASN A 106 14.29 -23.66 -40.78
C ASN A 106 14.92 -24.28 -39.53
N ILE A 107 15.66 -25.40 -39.69
CA ILE A 107 16.38 -26.01 -38.55
C ILE A 107 17.33 -25.01 -37.92
N ARG A 108 18.15 -24.32 -38.74
CA ARG A 108 19.08 -23.31 -38.25
C ARG A 108 18.38 -22.20 -37.47
N GLN A 109 17.26 -21.68 -37.96
CA GLN A 109 16.49 -20.65 -37.28
C GLN A 109 15.90 -21.13 -35.97
N TYR A 110 15.34 -22.35 -35.94
CA TYR A 110 14.79 -22.94 -34.72
C TYR A 110 15.88 -23.19 -33.67
N GLU A 111 17.05 -23.71 -34.06
CA GLU A 111 18.18 -23.94 -33.13
C GLU A 111 18.74 -22.62 -32.56
N VAL A 112 18.80 -21.57 -33.35
CA VAL A 112 19.17 -20.21 -32.86
C VAL A 112 18.16 -19.68 -31.83
N GLU A 113 16.86 -19.84 -32.12
CA GLU A 113 15.80 -19.40 -31.22
C GLU A 113 15.76 -20.24 -29.93
N ILE A 114 15.94 -21.56 -30.00
CA ILE A 114 16.10 -22.43 -28.84
C ILE A 114 17.26 -21.96 -27.96
N GLY A 115 18.39 -21.63 -28.58
CA GLY A 115 19.58 -21.11 -27.88
C GLY A 115 19.30 -19.76 -27.21
N ARG A 116 18.50 -18.88 -27.85
CA ARG A 116 18.08 -17.60 -27.26
C ARG A 116 17.20 -17.83 -26.05
N ILE A 117 16.16 -18.66 -26.18
CA ILE A 117 15.22 -18.98 -25.08
C ILE A 117 15.97 -19.59 -23.89
N ALA A 118 16.91 -20.49 -24.09
CA ALA A 118 17.70 -21.10 -23.04
C ALA A 118 18.52 -20.07 -22.23
N ARG A 119 19.13 -19.12 -22.91
CA ARG A 119 19.86 -18.02 -22.25
C ARG A 119 18.91 -17.12 -21.46
N GLU A 120 17.79 -16.72 -22.05
CA GLU A 120 16.81 -15.86 -21.43
C GLU A 120 16.16 -16.52 -20.20
N SER A 121 15.79 -17.78 -20.29
CA SER A 121 15.27 -18.58 -19.15
C SER A 121 16.29 -18.65 -18.01
N THR A 122 17.59 -18.77 -18.31
CA THR A 122 18.64 -18.74 -17.28
C THR A 122 18.70 -17.38 -16.56
N VAL A 123 18.55 -16.28 -17.28
CA VAL A 123 18.52 -14.92 -16.72
C VAL A 123 17.27 -14.74 -15.83
N GLN A 124 16.11 -15.14 -16.33
CA GLN A 124 14.85 -15.07 -15.59
C GLN A 124 14.91 -15.93 -14.31
N GLY A 125 15.48 -17.13 -14.36
CA GLY A 125 15.68 -17.97 -13.18
C GLY A 125 16.54 -17.30 -12.10
N LYS A 126 17.61 -16.61 -12.48
CA LYS A 126 18.43 -15.80 -11.55
C LYS A 126 17.64 -14.66 -10.94
N GLN A 127 16.85 -13.95 -11.75
CA GLN A 127 15.99 -12.87 -11.30
C GLN A 127 14.91 -13.39 -10.33
N GLN A 128 14.28 -14.52 -10.61
CA GLN A 128 13.32 -15.17 -9.73
C GLN A 128 13.92 -15.47 -8.35
N MET A 129 15.14 -16.00 -8.29
CA MET A 129 15.84 -16.23 -7.03
C MET A 129 16.10 -14.92 -6.27
N THR A 130 16.43 -13.84 -6.96
CA THR A 130 16.65 -12.52 -6.35
C THR A 130 15.36 -11.98 -5.75
N VAL A 131 14.26 -11.97 -6.52
CA VAL A 131 12.94 -11.52 -6.06
C VAL A 131 12.46 -12.35 -4.85
N ARG A 132 12.67 -13.67 -4.87
CA ARG A 132 12.37 -14.57 -3.73
C ARG A 132 13.14 -14.18 -2.47
N ARG A 133 14.42 -13.85 -2.61
CA ARG A 133 15.28 -13.42 -1.49
C ARG A 133 14.81 -12.09 -0.92
N GLU A 134 14.49 -11.14 -1.79
CA GLU A 134 13.94 -9.82 -1.39
C GLU A 134 12.59 -9.95 -0.68
N ALA A 135 11.70 -10.81 -1.18
CA ALA A 135 10.43 -11.10 -0.54
C ALA A 135 10.61 -11.72 0.86
N ALA A 136 11.57 -12.64 1.02
CA ALA A 136 11.89 -13.24 2.32
C ALA A 136 12.46 -12.22 3.31
N ALA A 137 13.34 -11.31 2.85
CA ALA A 137 13.88 -10.23 3.65
C ALA A 137 12.79 -9.24 4.07
N ALA A 138 11.92 -8.85 3.13
CA ALA A 138 10.79 -7.97 3.42
C ALA A 138 9.81 -8.61 4.44
N LYS A 139 9.56 -9.93 4.33
CA LYS A 139 8.74 -10.66 5.30
C LYS A 139 9.34 -10.62 6.71
N LYS A 140 10.64 -10.86 6.84
CA LYS A 140 11.33 -10.75 8.13
C LYS A 140 11.19 -9.37 8.74
N THR A 141 11.43 -8.32 7.94
CA THR A 141 11.23 -6.92 8.37
C THR A 141 9.79 -6.63 8.78
N PHE A 142 8.82 -7.18 8.05
CA PHE A 142 7.41 -7.07 8.40
C PHE A 142 7.10 -7.70 9.76
N ASP A 143 7.59 -8.90 10.04
CA ASP A 143 7.34 -9.61 11.29
C ASP A 143 7.93 -8.83 12.49
N GLU A 144 9.14 -8.27 12.34
CA GLU A 144 9.79 -7.42 13.36
C GLU A 144 9.01 -6.11 13.59
N LEU A 145 8.62 -5.42 12.53
CA LEU A 145 7.84 -4.17 12.61
C LEU A 145 6.44 -4.40 13.16
N LYS A 146 5.81 -5.51 12.81
CA LYS A 146 4.49 -5.89 13.29
C LYS A 146 4.51 -6.13 14.79
N ALA A 147 5.46 -6.90 15.29
CA ALA A 147 5.62 -7.16 16.73
C ALA A 147 5.81 -5.84 17.50
N LYS A 148 6.68 -4.96 17.01
CA LYS A 148 6.90 -3.64 17.59
C LYS A 148 5.64 -2.78 17.58
N TYR A 149 4.90 -2.73 16.47
CA TYR A 149 3.65 -1.98 16.38
C TYR A 149 2.56 -2.54 17.31
N GLU A 150 2.45 -3.85 17.45
CA GLU A 150 1.50 -4.49 18.36
C GLU A 150 1.77 -4.10 19.82
N GLU A 151 3.03 -4.02 20.23
CA GLU A 151 3.42 -3.59 21.57
C GLU A 151 3.11 -2.10 21.79
N GLU A 152 3.59 -1.21 20.91
CA GLU A 152 3.29 0.23 20.94
C GLU A 152 1.77 0.50 20.93
N SER A 153 1.02 -0.22 20.08
CA SER A 153 -0.43 -0.11 19.98
C SER A 153 -1.15 -0.56 21.24
N ARG A 154 -0.67 -1.62 21.91
CA ARG A 154 -1.25 -2.12 23.16
C ARG A 154 -1.09 -1.09 24.29
N GLU A 155 0.08 -0.49 24.41
CA GLU A 155 0.34 0.55 25.42
C GLU A 155 -0.53 1.80 25.19
N LEU A 156 -0.57 2.28 23.93
CA LEU A 156 -1.37 3.45 23.58
C LEU A 156 -2.87 3.20 23.75
N LYS A 157 -3.36 2.01 23.42
CA LYS A 157 -4.77 1.62 23.64
C LYS A 157 -5.11 1.60 25.12
N ALA A 158 -4.24 1.03 25.95
CA ALA A 158 -4.45 1.02 27.41
C ALA A 158 -4.47 2.44 27.98
N LYS A 159 -3.59 3.34 27.51
CA LYS A 159 -3.59 4.77 27.88
C LYS A 159 -4.89 5.46 27.42
N LEU A 160 -5.32 5.19 26.19
CA LEU A 160 -6.55 5.75 25.62
C LEU A 160 -7.79 5.34 26.40
N GLU A 161 -7.90 4.06 26.78
CA GLU A 161 -9.02 3.57 27.59
C GLU A 161 -9.08 4.24 28.96
N LYS A 162 -7.92 4.37 29.63
CA LYS A 162 -7.85 5.09 30.90
C LYS A 162 -8.28 6.55 30.75
N GLN A 163 -7.76 7.21 29.71
CA GLN A 163 -8.06 8.62 29.46
C GLN A 163 -9.55 8.85 29.14
N ARG A 164 -10.13 7.97 28.33
CA ARG A 164 -11.58 7.98 28.03
C ARG A 164 -12.43 7.72 29.27
N ALA A 165 -11.99 6.83 30.17
CA ALA A 165 -12.71 6.58 31.41
C ALA A 165 -12.71 7.82 32.32
N ILE A 166 -11.60 8.57 32.41
CA ILE A 166 -11.49 9.83 33.12
C ILE A 166 -12.46 10.86 32.49
N ALA A 167 -12.37 11.08 31.18
CA ALA A 167 -13.25 12.00 30.49
C ALA A 167 -14.73 11.65 30.70
N LYS A 168 -15.10 10.38 30.59
CA LYS A 168 -16.48 9.90 30.84
C LYS A 168 -16.93 10.12 32.29
N GLY A 169 -16.03 9.99 33.26
CA GLY A 169 -16.32 10.31 34.65
C GLY A 169 -16.66 11.80 34.85
N LEU A 170 -15.95 12.70 34.18
CA LEU A 170 -16.18 14.13 34.21
C LEU A 170 -17.43 14.56 33.40
N GLU A 171 -17.79 13.84 32.37
CA GLU A 171 -18.98 14.07 31.55
C GLU A 171 -20.26 14.20 32.40
N SER A 172 -20.40 13.35 33.40
CA SER A 172 -21.55 13.36 34.31
C SER A 172 -21.66 14.63 35.16
N SER A 173 -20.57 15.40 35.29
CA SER A 173 -20.54 16.65 36.02
C SER A 173 -20.85 17.89 35.17
N VAL A 174 -20.97 17.70 33.86
CA VAL A 174 -21.28 18.75 32.89
C VAL A 174 -22.78 18.74 32.61
N PRO A 175 -23.48 19.91 32.66
CA PRO A 175 -24.88 20.00 32.27
C PRO A 175 -25.09 19.49 30.83
N PRO A 176 -26.16 18.73 30.57
CA PRO A 176 -26.41 18.12 29.26
C PRO A 176 -26.45 19.13 28.11
N GLU A 177 -27.00 20.30 28.32
CA GLU A 177 -27.10 21.38 27.34
C GLU A 177 -25.69 21.87 26.90
N LEU A 178 -24.78 22.05 27.87
CA LEU A 178 -23.40 22.45 27.61
C LEU A 178 -22.59 21.37 26.91
N LEU A 179 -22.88 20.12 27.21
CA LEU A 179 -22.25 18.99 26.55
C LEU A 179 -22.68 18.86 25.08
N GLU A 180 -23.97 19.07 24.81
CA GLU A 180 -24.51 19.07 23.43
C GLU A 180 -23.89 20.18 22.58
N GLU A 181 -23.81 21.41 23.13
CA GLU A 181 -23.13 22.55 22.50
C GLU A 181 -21.65 22.23 22.24
N TYR A 182 -20.95 21.70 23.24
CA TYR A 182 -19.55 21.27 23.11
C TYR A 182 -19.37 20.27 21.96
N MET A 183 -20.18 19.22 21.93
CA MET A 183 -20.10 18.19 20.89
C MET A 183 -20.42 18.74 19.50
N THR A 184 -21.32 19.70 19.40
CA THR A 184 -21.66 20.36 18.13
C THR A 184 -20.49 21.18 17.60
N ILE A 185 -19.89 22.01 18.45
CA ILE A 185 -18.73 22.82 18.06
C ILE A 185 -17.53 21.95 17.74
N LYS A 186 -17.31 20.87 18.52
CA LYS A 186 -16.18 19.94 18.35
C LYS A 186 -16.14 19.28 16.97
N ARG A 187 -17.29 19.09 16.32
CA ARG A 187 -17.35 18.53 14.95
C ARG A 187 -16.69 19.43 13.91
N HIS A 188 -16.60 20.72 14.18
CA HIS A 188 -16.13 21.72 13.22
C HIS A 188 -14.78 22.31 13.62
N ILE A 189 -14.54 22.48 14.92
CA ILE A 189 -13.33 23.10 15.43
C ILE A 189 -12.86 22.52 16.76
N SER A 190 -11.56 22.34 16.89
CA SER A 190 -10.91 21.87 18.12
C SER A 190 -9.79 22.86 18.54
N PRO A 191 -9.70 23.22 19.82
CA PRO A 191 -10.63 22.98 20.94
C PRO A 191 -11.95 23.74 20.80
N PRO A 192 -13.11 23.21 21.21
CA PRO A 192 -14.40 23.89 21.17
C PRO A 192 -14.54 25.04 22.16
N VAL A 193 -14.03 24.88 23.36
CA VAL A 193 -14.11 25.85 24.45
C VAL A 193 -12.75 26.51 24.67
N VAL A 194 -12.73 27.81 24.82
CA VAL A 194 -11.52 28.60 25.03
C VAL A 194 -11.70 29.61 26.16
N ARG A 195 -10.61 30.03 26.76
CA ARG A 195 -10.66 31.04 27.81
C ARG A 195 -10.49 32.45 27.24
N LEU A 196 -11.11 33.40 27.91
CA LEU A 196 -10.86 34.82 27.68
C LEU A 196 -9.44 35.17 28.13
N ARG A 197 -8.63 35.79 27.27
CA ARG A 197 -7.30 36.30 27.62
C ARG A 197 -7.12 37.74 27.14
N PHE A 198 -6.83 38.64 28.04
CA PHE A 198 -6.57 40.08 27.76
C PHE A 198 -7.66 40.74 26.85
N GLY A 199 -8.92 40.39 27.07
CA GLY A 199 -10.03 40.90 26.26
C GLY A 199 -10.16 40.29 24.88
N GLN A 200 -9.48 39.16 24.62
CA GLN A 200 -9.45 38.46 23.36
C GLN A 200 -9.90 37.00 23.50
N CYS A 201 -10.43 36.43 22.44
CA CYS A 201 -10.66 35.01 22.32
C CYS A 201 -9.32 34.28 22.21
N SER A 202 -8.96 33.41 23.16
CA SER A 202 -7.67 32.69 23.10
C SER A 202 -7.59 31.66 21.96
N GLY A 203 -8.69 31.40 21.24
CA GLY A 203 -8.73 30.48 20.12
C GLY A 203 -8.34 31.10 18.77
N CYS A 204 -8.75 32.35 18.52
CA CYS A 204 -8.46 33.06 17.27
C CYS A 204 -7.74 34.41 17.47
N ASN A 205 -7.52 34.80 18.73
CA ASN A 205 -6.87 36.05 19.16
C ASN A 205 -7.62 37.34 18.73
N THR A 206 -8.89 37.23 18.35
CA THR A 206 -9.73 38.38 18.00
C THR A 206 -10.14 39.12 19.28
N SER A 207 -10.02 40.45 19.28
CA SER A 207 -10.51 41.32 20.36
C SER A 207 -12.03 41.31 20.41
N LEU A 208 -12.59 41.24 21.62
CA LEU A 208 -14.03 41.15 21.84
C LEU A 208 -14.59 42.55 22.15
N PRO A 209 -15.81 42.85 21.67
CA PRO A 209 -16.52 44.09 22.05
C PRO A 209 -16.73 44.18 23.54
N SER A 210 -16.78 45.39 24.09
CA SER A 210 -17.01 45.66 25.52
C SER A 210 -18.29 45.03 26.06
N ALA A 211 -19.37 45.03 25.26
CA ALA A 211 -20.62 44.37 25.59
C ALA A 211 -20.47 42.85 25.76
N THR A 212 -19.69 42.22 24.89
CA THR A 212 -19.38 40.77 24.97
C THR A 212 -18.52 40.47 26.19
N LEU A 213 -17.52 41.31 26.48
CA LEU A 213 -16.66 41.16 27.68
C LEU A 213 -17.49 41.30 28.96
N ALA A 214 -18.49 42.18 29.01
CA ALA A 214 -19.38 42.33 30.15
C ALA A 214 -20.21 41.06 30.38
N LYS A 215 -20.75 40.43 29.32
CA LYS A 215 -21.49 39.17 29.42
C LYS A 215 -20.63 38.05 29.97
N ILE A 216 -19.40 37.88 29.48
CA ILE A 216 -18.47 36.84 29.97
C ILE A 216 -18.11 37.06 31.44
N LYS A 217 -17.83 38.32 31.86
CA LYS A 217 -17.56 38.68 33.25
C LYS A 217 -18.77 38.41 34.18
N ASN A 218 -19.99 38.53 33.67
CA ASN A 218 -21.19 38.18 34.41
C ASN A 218 -21.51 36.69 34.45
N GLY A 219 -20.58 35.83 33.96
CA GLY A 219 -20.72 34.38 33.97
C GLY A 219 -21.62 33.81 32.88
N SER A 220 -21.83 34.54 31.80
CA SER A 220 -22.57 34.04 30.63
C SER A 220 -21.61 33.35 29.64
N LEU A 221 -22.06 32.24 29.06
CA LEU A 221 -21.40 31.66 27.88
C LEU A 221 -21.57 32.57 26.68
N VAL A 222 -20.52 32.74 25.92
CA VAL A 222 -20.54 33.53 24.69
C VAL A 222 -19.81 32.79 23.58
N GLU A 223 -20.46 32.67 22.45
CA GLU A 223 -19.83 32.16 21.23
C GLU A 223 -18.99 33.27 20.58
N CYS A 224 -17.80 32.93 20.13
CA CYS A 224 -16.96 33.86 19.38
C CYS A 224 -17.49 34.05 17.96
N GLU A 225 -17.95 35.26 17.61
CA GLU A 225 -18.50 35.60 16.28
C GLU A 225 -17.51 35.33 15.14
N THR A 226 -16.19 35.29 15.44
CA THR A 226 -15.15 35.07 14.42
C THR A 226 -14.84 33.61 14.18
N CYS A 227 -14.82 32.76 15.24
CA CYS A 227 -14.34 31.38 15.11
C CYS A 227 -15.31 30.33 15.65
N GLY A 228 -16.47 30.70 16.16
CA GLY A 228 -17.52 29.77 16.62
C GLY A 228 -17.19 29.01 17.90
N ARG A 229 -16.09 29.33 18.60
CA ARG A 229 -15.75 28.67 19.86
C ARG A 229 -16.50 29.29 21.01
N THR A 230 -16.88 28.49 21.99
CA THR A 230 -17.42 28.97 23.25
C THR A 230 -16.32 29.59 24.11
N ILE A 231 -16.54 30.81 24.58
CA ILE A 231 -15.58 31.54 25.44
C ILE A 231 -16.07 31.50 26.88
N ILE A 232 -15.21 31.03 27.77
CA ILE A 232 -15.37 31.08 29.22
C ILE A 232 -14.37 32.05 29.86
N GLN A 233 -14.63 32.44 31.10
CA GLN A 233 -13.76 33.34 31.87
C GLN A 233 -12.40 32.69 32.18
#